data_e7613e3f3c1ed70289a73e7d3f33b32f
#
_entry.id   e7613e3f3c1ed70289a73e7d3f33b32f
#
_cell.length_a   1.000
_cell.length_b   1.000
_cell.length_c   1.000
_cell.angle_alpha   90.00
_cell.angle_beta   90.00
_cell.angle_gamma   90.00
#
_symmetry.space_group_name_H-M   'P 1'
#
loop_
_entity.id
_entity.type
_entity.pdbx_description
1 polymer ?
#
loop_
_entity_poly.entity_id
_entity_poly.type
_entity_poly.pdbx_seq_one_letter_code
_entity_poly.pdbx_strand_id
1 'polypeptide(L)' 'NRLDDRELALLVACLRPLASPDRAAVIARIAAIPFDADRLVALANRHRVSGFVEHGLATIGHALPDTAATLLARRAA' A
#
# COMPACT_ATOMS: atom_id res chain seq x y z
N ASN A 1 -11.78 13.91 3.10
CA ASN A 1 -11.07 14.53 4.21
C ASN A 1 -9.72 13.87 4.41
N ARG A 2 -8.69 14.67 4.43
CA ARG A 2 -7.33 14.12 4.53
C ARG A 2 -7.05 13.38 5.84
N LEU A 3 -7.80 13.70 6.89
CA LEU A 3 -7.66 13.01 8.17
C LEU A 3 -8.09 11.57 8.07
N ASP A 4 -8.96 11.27 7.11
CA ASP A 4 -9.48 9.93 6.89
C ASP A 4 -8.80 9.26 5.70
N ASP A 5 -7.77 9.89 5.14
CA ASP A 5 -7.12 9.38 3.94
C ASP A 5 -6.02 8.38 4.31
N ARG A 6 -6.48 7.27 4.86
CA ARG A 6 -5.60 6.18 5.29
C ARG A 6 -4.88 5.55 4.11
N GLU A 7 -5.58 5.46 2.98
CA GLU A 7 -5.00 4.89 1.77
C GLU A 7 -3.80 5.70 1.29
N LEU A 8 -3.91 7.03 1.34
CA LEU A 8 -2.79 7.88 0.96
C LEU A 8 -1.63 7.73 1.95
N ALA A 9 -1.93 7.66 3.26
CA ALA A 9 -0.91 7.46 4.28
C ALA A 9 -0.18 6.14 4.06
N LEU A 10 -0.92 5.08 3.71
CA LEU A 10 -0.33 3.77 3.44
C LEU A 10 0.55 3.82 2.20
N LEU A 11 0.09 4.50 1.15
CA LEU A 11 0.87 4.69 -0.07
C LEU A 11 2.21 5.36 0.25
N VAL A 12 2.18 6.45 0.99
CA VAL A 12 3.39 7.21 1.36
C VAL A 12 4.33 6.34 2.18
N ALA A 13 3.78 5.55 3.11
CA ALA A 13 4.61 4.65 3.92
C ALA A 13 5.31 3.61 3.04
N CYS A 14 4.66 3.10 2.00
CA CYS A 14 5.25 2.14 1.09
C CYS A 14 6.36 2.77 0.24
N LEU A 15 6.36 4.08 0.08
CA LEU A 15 7.39 4.79 -0.69
C LEU A 15 8.67 5.07 0.10
N ARG A 16 8.70 4.75 1.41
CA ARG A 16 9.91 4.89 2.20
C ARG A 16 11.04 4.06 1.60
N PRO A 17 12.30 4.47 1.76
CA PRO A 17 13.43 3.68 1.26
C PRO A 17 13.36 2.24 1.77
N LEU A 18 13.66 1.29 0.89
CA LEU A 18 13.63 -0.12 1.26
C LEU A 18 14.56 -0.46 2.41
N ALA A 19 15.65 0.29 2.53
CA ALA A 19 16.63 0.10 3.60
C ALA A 19 16.21 0.74 4.92
N SER A 20 15.11 1.48 4.95
CA SER A 20 14.64 2.13 6.18
C SER A 20 14.26 1.06 7.21
N PRO A 21 14.85 1.08 8.42
CA PRO A 21 14.60 0.03 9.40
C PRO A 21 13.18 0.04 9.96
N ASP A 22 12.48 1.16 9.89
CA ASP A 22 11.11 1.29 10.42
C ASP A 22 10.03 1.17 9.36
N ARG A 23 10.42 0.94 8.10
CA ARG A 23 9.46 0.90 6.99
C ARG A 23 8.32 -0.11 7.22
N ALA A 24 8.70 -1.35 7.53
CA ALA A 24 7.70 -2.40 7.75
C ALA A 24 6.81 -2.09 8.94
N ALA A 25 7.38 -1.56 10.02
CA ALA A 25 6.62 -1.22 11.22
C ALA A 25 5.60 -0.11 10.94
N VAL A 26 5.99 0.90 10.17
CA VAL A 26 5.08 2.00 9.81
C VAL A 26 3.95 1.49 8.92
N ILE A 27 4.27 0.68 7.91
CA ILE A 27 3.27 0.10 7.02
C ILE A 27 2.29 -0.75 7.83
N ALA A 28 2.80 -1.61 8.71
CA ALA A 28 1.96 -2.49 9.52
C ALA A 28 1.03 -1.70 10.44
N ARG A 29 1.52 -0.62 11.02
CA ARG A 29 0.71 0.22 11.91
C ARG A 29 -0.46 0.83 11.16
N ILE A 30 -0.23 1.34 9.96
CA ILE A 30 -1.28 1.98 9.17
C ILE A 30 -2.26 0.92 8.66
N ALA A 31 -1.75 -0.22 8.19
CA ALA A 31 -2.57 -1.29 7.64
C ALA A 31 -3.37 -2.05 8.69
N ALA A 32 -3.03 -1.88 9.99
CA ALA A 32 -3.75 -2.55 11.08
C ALA A 32 -5.19 -2.05 11.20
N ILE A 33 -5.48 -0.86 10.72
CA ILE A 33 -6.83 -0.30 10.71
C ILE A 33 -7.41 -0.49 9.32
N PRO A 34 -8.68 -0.95 9.19
CA PRO A 34 -9.27 -1.20 7.88
C PRO A 34 -9.18 0.00 6.95
N PHE A 35 -8.88 -0.26 5.68
CA PHE A 35 -8.80 0.75 4.65
C PHE A 35 -9.46 0.24 3.38
N ASP A 36 -9.74 1.15 2.45
CA ASP A 36 -10.36 0.81 1.17
C ASP A 36 -9.28 0.33 0.19
N ALA A 37 -9.23 -0.99 -0.03
CA ALA A 37 -8.23 -1.59 -0.91
C ALA A 37 -8.35 -1.09 -2.35
N ASP A 38 -9.58 -0.90 -2.84
CA ASP A 38 -9.79 -0.42 -4.20
C ASP A 38 -9.25 1.00 -4.37
N ARG A 39 -9.46 1.84 -3.38
CA ARG A 39 -8.92 3.19 -3.40
C ARG A 39 -7.40 3.18 -3.35
N LEU A 40 -6.83 2.30 -2.54
CA LEU A 40 -5.37 2.19 -2.46
C LEU A 40 -4.79 1.79 -3.82
N VAL A 41 -5.39 0.81 -4.48
CA VAL A 41 -4.94 0.38 -5.81
C VAL A 41 -5.07 1.51 -6.82
N ALA A 42 -6.18 2.25 -6.79
CA ALA A 42 -6.39 3.37 -7.69
C ALA A 42 -5.34 4.46 -7.49
N LEU A 43 -5.03 4.78 -6.23
CA LEU A 43 -3.99 5.77 -5.91
C LEU A 43 -2.62 5.29 -6.38
N ALA A 44 -2.31 4.01 -6.16
CA ALA A 44 -1.03 3.45 -6.58
C ALA A 44 -0.88 3.51 -8.09
N ASN A 45 -1.94 3.19 -8.83
CA ASN A 45 -1.92 3.27 -10.28
C ASN A 45 -1.77 4.70 -10.78
N ARG A 46 -2.50 5.63 -10.14
CA ARG A 46 -2.46 7.04 -10.51
C ARG A 46 -1.06 7.61 -10.38
N HIS A 47 -0.35 7.23 -9.33
CA HIS A 47 1.00 7.73 -9.05
C HIS A 47 2.10 6.82 -9.57
N ARG A 48 1.72 5.72 -10.25
CA ARG A 48 2.66 4.77 -10.85
C ARG A 48 3.63 4.16 -9.84
N VAL A 49 3.12 3.86 -8.66
CA VAL A 49 3.92 3.29 -7.57
C VAL A 49 3.39 1.93 -7.13
N SER A 50 2.67 1.23 -8.00
CA SER A 50 2.05 -0.05 -7.66
C SER A 50 3.06 -1.08 -7.17
N GLY A 51 4.26 -1.10 -7.75
CA GLY A 51 5.31 -2.02 -7.32
C GLY A 51 5.74 -1.76 -5.88
N PHE A 52 5.84 -0.49 -5.48
CA PHE A 52 6.19 -0.13 -4.10
C PHE A 52 5.11 -0.56 -3.12
N VAL A 53 3.85 -0.39 -3.49
CA VAL A 53 2.73 -0.79 -2.64
C VAL A 53 2.67 -2.30 -2.52
N GLU A 54 2.81 -3.02 -3.62
CA GLU A 54 2.82 -4.48 -3.61
C GLU A 54 3.93 -5.00 -2.70
N HIS A 55 5.13 -4.47 -2.85
CA HIS A 55 6.27 -4.88 -2.04
C HIS A 55 6.05 -4.57 -0.57
N GLY A 56 5.53 -3.38 -0.27
CA GLY A 56 5.28 -2.97 1.11
C GLY A 56 4.29 -3.88 1.82
N LEU A 57 3.18 -4.21 1.16
CA LEU A 57 2.16 -5.07 1.74
C LEU A 57 2.68 -6.50 1.88
N ALA A 58 3.47 -6.98 0.91
CA ALA A 58 4.07 -8.31 1.00
C ALA A 58 5.04 -8.40 2.17
N THR A 59 5.79 -7.34 2.46
CA THR A 59 6.74 -7.30 3.55
C THR A 59 6.08 -7.55 4.89
N ILE A 60 4.86 -7.06 5.09
CA ILE A 60 4.12 -7.24 6.34
C ILE A 60 3.15 -8.43 6.28
N GLY A 61 3.13 -9.16 5.17
CA GLY A 61 2.22 -10.30 4.99
C GLY A 61 0.75 -9.91 4.91
N HIS A 62 0.45 -8.69 4.52
CA HIS A 62 -0.94 -8.24 4.40
C HIS A 62 -1.53 -8.69 3.07
N ALA A 63 -2.64 -9.42 3.12
CA ALA A 63 -3.34 -9.88 1.92
C ALA A 63 -4.46 -8.92 1.55
N LEU A 64 -4.50 -8.52 0.27
CA LEU A 64 -5.61 -7.73 -0.26
C LEU A 64 -6.71 -8.68 -0.78
N PRO A 65 -7.95 -8.18 -0.92
CA PRO A 65 -8.99 -8.95 -1.63
C PRO A 65 -8.49 -9.31 -3.02
N ASP A 66 -8.92 -10.47 -3.53
CA ASP A 66 -8.40 -11.02 -4.79
C ASP A 66 -8.45 -10.03 -5.95
N THR A 67 -9.56 -9.32 -6.09
CA THR A 67 -9.71 -8.35 -7.18
C THR A 67 -8.69 -7.24 -7.08
N ALA A 68 -8.52 -6.67 -5.90
CA ALA A 68 -7.56 -5.58 -5.67
C ALA A 68 -6.14 -6.09 -5.85
N ALA A 69 -5.83 -7.27 -5.34
CA ALA A 69 -4.50 -7.87 -5.46
C ALA A 69 -4.13 -8.09 -6.93
N THR A 70 -5.09 -8.58 -7.73
CA THR A 70 -4.88 -8.81 -9.14
C THR A 70 -4.60 -7.52 -9.89
N LEU A 71 -5.39 -6.47 -9.62
CA LEU A 71 -5.20 -5.18 -10.26
C LEU A 71 -3.85 -4.57 -9.90
N LEU A 72 -3.47 -4.67 -8.64
CA LEU A 72 -2.19 -4.13 -8.18
C LEU A 72 -1.02 -4.87 -8.84
N ALA A 73 -1.09 -6.20 -8.89
CA ALA A 73 -0.04 -7.01 -9.50
C ALA A 73 0.12 -6.71 -11.00
N ARG A 74 -0.98 -6.54 -11.70
CA ARG A 74 -0.95 -6.19 -13.12
C ARG A 74 -0.22 -4.88 -13.37
N ARG A 75 -0.49 -3.88 -12.52
CA ARG A 75 0.11 -2.57 -12.69
C ARG A 75 1.57 -2.55 -12.25
N ALA A 76 1.92 -3.41 -11.31
CA ALA A 76 3.30 -3.52 -10.83
C ALA A 76 4.19 -4.25 -11.84
N ALA A 77 3.59 -5.11 -12.65
CA ALA A 77 4.34 -5.81 -13.68
C ALA A 77 4.73 -4.88 -14.81
#